data_1124958710d79548aff55362c4e4b62c
#
_entry.id   1124958710d79548aff55362c4e4b62c
#
_cell.length_a   1.000
_cell.length_b   1.000
_cell.length_c   1.000
_cell.angle_alpha   90.00
_cell.angle_beta   90.00
_cell.angle_gamma   90.00
#
_symmetry.space_group_name_H-M   'P 1'
#
loop_
_entity.id
_entity.type
_entity.pdbx_description
1 polymer ?
#
loop_
_entity_poly.entity_id
_entity_poly.type
_entity_poly.pdbx_seq_one_letter_code
_entity_poly.pdbx_strand_id
1 'polypeptide(L)'
;AIFAGNALPEGARPLAQAYAGHQYGHFTALGDGRAILLGEQITPGGDRVDVQLKGAGQTPYSRRGDGRAALGPMLREYILSEAMHGLGIPTTGSLAVATTGERVHRDTVLQGAVLTRVAASHIRVGTVQWAAAHGNVDATRALMDYTRERHYPALDDSPDSSLALFEAILARQASLMARWQLVGFIHGVMNTDNCSVSG
;
A
#
# COMPACT_ATOMS: atom_id res chain seq x y z
N ALA A 1 6.45 -21.41 1.03
CA ALA A 1 6.64 -20.97 2.43
C ALA A 1 6.55 -19.43 2.52
N ILE A 2 7.33 -18.67 1.71
CA ILE A 2 7.41 -17.19 1.76
C ILE A 2 6.04 -16.54 1.54
N PHE A 3 5.36 -16.85 0.45
CA PHE A 3 4.06 -16.25 0.10
C PHE A 3 2.89 -16.68 1.01
N ALA A 4 3.09 -17.66 1.86
CA ALA A 4 2.16 -18.01 2.94
C ALA A 4 2.53 -17.37 4.29
N GLY A 5 3.61 -16.58 4.33
CA GLY A 5 4.08 -15.92 5.55
C GLY A 5 4.84 -16.84 6.52
N ASN A 6 5.25 -18.03 6.09
CA ASN A 6 5.89 -19.04 6.95
C ASN A 6 7.43 -19.03 6.84
N ALA A 7 8.01 -18.20 5.98
CA ALA A 7 9.44 -18.00 5.85
C ALA A 7 9.73 -16.59 5.34
N LEU A 8 10.90 -16.09 5.68
CA LEU A 8 11.40 -14.81 5.16
C LEU A 8 12.44 -15.08 4.07
N PRO A 9 12.46 -14.28 3.00
CA PRO A 9 13.58 -14.26 2.07
C PRO A 9 14.87 -13.83 2.78
N GLU A 10 16.01 -14.30 2.30
CA GLU A 10 17.30 -13.81 2.78
C GLU A 10 17.41 -12.30 2.53
N GLY A 11 17.92 -11.57 3.51
CA GLY A 11 18.05 -10.11 3.47
C GLY A 11 16.76 -9.32 3.69
N ALA A 12 15.60 -9.96 3.81
CA ALA A 12 14.35 -9.26 4.11
C ALA A 12 14.40 -8.58 5.48
N ARG A 13 13.86 -7.35 5.54
CA ARG A 13 13.67 -6.58 6.79
C ARG A 13 12.19 -6.23 6.91
N PRO A 14 11.35 -7.16 7.39
CA PRO A 14 9.92 -6.95 7.45
C PRO A 14 9.56 -5.73 8.30
N LEU A 15 8.67 -4.90 7.78
CA LEU A 15 8.14 -3.77 8.50
C LEU A 15 6.65 -3.58 8.22
N ALA A 16 5.93 -3.04 9.20
CA ALA A 16 4.58 -2.51 9.04
C ALA A 16 4.67 -0.99 8.95
N GLN A 17 4.10 -0.40 7.91
CA GLN A 17 4.17 1.04 7.67
C GLN A 17 3.20 1.80 8.57
N ALA A 18 3.66 2.92 9.15
CA ALA A 18 2.80 3.91 9.78
C ALA A 18 2.19 4.84 8.74
N TYR A 19 0.94 5.20 8.89
CA TYR A 19 0.28 6.23 8.11
C TYR A 19 -0.90 6.82 8.89
N ALA A 20 -1.46 7.89 8.40
CA ALA A 20 -2.63 8.54 8.98
C ALA A 20 -3.72 8.73 7.94
N GLY A 21 -4.92 8.99 8.39
CA GLY A 21 -6.06 9.32 7.54
C GLY A 21 -7.16 10.01 8.33
N HIS A 22 -8.09 10.62 7.61
CA HIS A 22 -9.26 11.25 8.21
C HIS A 22 -10.44 10.26 8.17
N GLN A 23 -10.60 9.50 9.27
CA GLN A 23 -11.71 8.57 9.40
C GLN A 23 -12.89 9.28 10.07
N TYR A 24 -14.03 9.33 9.36
CA TYR A 24 -15.23 10.06 9.80
C TYR A 24 -14.95 11.52 10.17
N GLY A 25 -14.05 12.19 9.42
CA GLY A 25 -13.67 13.58 9.66
C GLY A 25 -12.60 13.79 10.75
N HIS A 26 -12.18 12.74 11.46
CA HIS A 26 -11.16 12.85 12.51
C HIS A 26 -9.81 12.35 12.01
N PHE A 27 -8.76 13.13 12.23
CA PHE A 27 -7.39 12.70 11.99
C PHE A 27 -7.05 11.52 12.90
N THR A 28 -6.69 10.40 12.29
CA THR A 28 -6.45 9.14 12.99
C THR A 28 -5.10 8.58 12.61
N ALA A 29 -4.24 8.34 13.60
CA ALA A 29 -3.03 7.57 13.40
C ALA A 29 -3.40 6.10 13.15
N LEU A 30 -2.96 5.60 12.02
CA LEU A 30 -3.23 4.26 11.52
C LEU A 30 -1.90 3.53 11.29
N GLY A 31 -1.95 2.48 10.51
CA GLY A 31 -0.80 1.71 10.04
C GLY A 31 -1.25 0.39 9.45
N ASP A 32 -0.29 -0.34 8.93
CA ASP A 32 -0.51 -1.65 8.33
C ASP A 32 -0.86 -2.69 9.41
N GLY A 33 -2.13 -2.73 9.85
CA GLY A 33 -2.61 -3.61 10.91
C GLY A 33 -2.68 -5.10 10.53
N ARG A 34 -2.49 -5.43 9.27
CA ARG A 34 -2.46 -6.80 8.74
C ARG A 34 -1.62 -6.95 7.48
N ALA A 35 -0.76 -5.96 7.20
CA ALA A 35 0.14 -6.00 6.06
C ALA A 35 1.58 -5.83 6.54
N ILE A 36 2.50 -6.55 5.91
CA ILE A 36 3.91 -6.59 6.25
C ILE A 36 4.71 -6.44 4.96
N LEU A 37 5.42 -5.34 4.83
CA LEU A 37 6.36 -5.12 3.74
C LEU A 37 7.59 -6.01 3.99
N LEU A 38 7.93 -6.88 3.05
CA LEU A 38 9.11 -7.74 3.14
C LEU A 38 10.38 -7.01 2.69
N GLY A 39 10.24 -6.08 1.76
CA GLY A 39 11.32 -5.34 1.15
C GLY A 39 11.03 -5.01 -0.31
N GLU A 40 12.08 -4.67 -1.03
CA GLU A 40 12.05 -4.30 -2.43
C GLU A 40 12.67 -5.41 -3.29
N GLN A 41 12.19 -5.54 -4.52
CA GLN A 41 12.72 -6.44 -5.52
C GLN A 41 12.97 -5.69 -6.82
N ILE A 42 14.10 -5.94 -7.46
CA ILE A 42 14.32 -5.51 -8.85
C ILE A 42 13.77 -6.62 -9.76
N THR A 43 12.86 -6.24 -10.65
CA THR A 43 12.29 -7.16 -11.64
C THR A 43 13.30 -7.47 -12.75
N PRO A 44 13.12 -8.54 -13.54
CA PRO A 44 13.95 -8.78 -14.72
C PRO A 44 13.95 -7.63 -15.73
N GLY A 45 12.90 -6.80 -15.74
CA GLY A 45 12.80 -5.60 -16.57
C GLY A 45 13.54 -4.37 -16.01
N GLY A 46 14.11 -4.48 -14.79
CA GLY A 46 14.82 -3.38 -14.13
C GLY A 46 13.94 -2.50 -13.22
N ASP A 47 12.65 -2.77 -13.13
CA ASP A 47 11.75 -2.01 -12.27
C ASP A 47 11.97 -2.37 -10.78
N ARG A 48 11.95 -1.37 -9.92
CA ARG A 48 11.99 -1.56 -8.47
C ARG A 48 10.57 -1.60 -7.91
N VAL A 49 10.23 -2.70 -7.26
CA VAL A 49 8.90 -2.93 -6.70
C VAL A 49 8.98 -3.35 -5.23
N ASP A 50 7.98 -2.93 -4.47
CA ASP A 50 7.74 -3.42 -3.11
C ASP A 50 7.04 -4.77 -3.14
N VAL A 51 7.44 -5.68 -2.24
CA VAL A 51 6.75 -6.95 -1.99
C VAL A 51 6.16 -6.92 -0.59
N GLN A 52 4.83 -7.01 -0.50
CA GLN A 52 4.08 -6.91 0.76
C GLN A 52 3.16 -8.12 0.94
N LEU A 53 3.13 -8.70 2.14
CA LEU A 53 2.16 -9.72 2.52
C LEU A 53 0.98 -9.08 3.24
N LYS A 54 -0.25 -9.41 2.84
CA LYS A 54 -1.48 -8.98 3.51
C LYS A 54 -2.20 -10.17 4.11
N GLY A 55 -2.48 -10.10 5.41
CA GLY A 55 -3.13 -11.18 6.16
C GLY A 55 -2.16 -12.16 6.82
N ALA A 56 -0.86 -11.84 6.86
CA ALA A 56 0.19 -12.75 7.36
C ALA A 56 0.32 -12.78 8.89
N GLY A 57 -0.40 -11.94 9.61
CA GLY A 57 -0.38 -11.93 11.08
C GLY A 57 -0.41 -10.53 11.67
N GLN A 58 -0.26 -10.46 12.99
CA GLN A 58 -0.30 -9.23 13.74
C GLN A 58 0.92 -8.34 13.51
N THR A 59 0.67 -7.03 13.57
CA THR A 59 1.67 -5.98 13.52
C THR A 59 1.45 -5.02 14.71
N PRO A 60 2.35 -4.08 14.99
CA PRO A 60 2.12 -3.05 16.00
C PRO A 60 0.83 -2.22 15.77
N TYR A 61 0.29 -2.22 14.56
CA TYR A 61 -0.90 -1.46 14.17
C TYR A 61 -2.19 -2.30 14.13
N SER A 62 -2.14 -3.58 14.50
CA SER A 62 -3.33 -4.47 14.46
C SER A 62 -4.41 -4.11 15.48
N ARG A 63 -4.10 -3.25 16.45
CA ARG A 63 -5.00 -2.88 17.54
C ARG A 63 -5.45 -4.15 18.28
N ARG A 64 -6.77 -4.48 18.22
CA ARG A 64 -7.33 -5.71 18.79
C ARG A 64 -7.56 -6.81 17.75
N GLY A 65 -7.12 -6.58 16.50
CA GLY A 65 -7.28 -7.54 15.40
C GLY A 65 -6.23 -8.65 15.43
N ASP A 66 -6.53 -9.74 14.75
CA ASP A 66 -5.66 -10.91 14.60
C ASP A 66 -4.60 -10.74 13.48
N GLY A 67 -4.66 -9.67 12.70
CA GLY A 67 -3.77 -9.44 11.56
C GLY A 67 -3.98 -10.42 10.41
N ARG A 68 -4.99 -11.27 10.48
CA ARG A 68 -5.32 -12.31 9.49
C ARG A 68 -6.31 -11.83 8.46
N ALA A 69 -6.35 -12.52 7.34
CA ALA A 69 -7.32 -12.27 6.27
C ALA A 69 -8.02 -13.57 5.84
N ALA A 70 -9.29 -13.45 5.49
CA ALA A 70 -10.05 -14.56 4.92
C ALA A 70 -9.81 -14.68 3.41
N LEU A 71 -9.92 -15.89 2.86
CA LEU A 71 -9.65 -16.22 1.47
C LEU A 71 -10.51 -15.40 0.49
N GLY A 72 -11.80 -15.27 0.72
CA GLY A 72 -12.71 -14.55 -0.19
C GLY A 72 -12.30 -13.11 -0.47
N PRO A 73 -12.06 -12.26 0.55
CA PRO A 73 -11.52 -10.91 0.35
C PRO A 73 -10.17 -10.87 -0.38
N MET A 74 -9.28 -11.82 -0.14
CA MET A 74 -7.96 -11.87 -0.82
C MET A 74 -8.10 -12.22 -2.29
N LEU A 75 -8.97 -13.17 -2.64
CA LEU A 75 -9.28 -13.49 -4.04
C LEU A 75 -9.97 -12.33 -4.75
N ARG A 76 -10.87 -11.62 -4.08
CA ARG A 76 -11.51 -10.43 -4.67
C ARG A 76 -10.48 -9.35 -4.99
N GLU A 77 -9.56 -9.08 -4.08
CA GLU A 77 -8.49 -8.10 -4.31
C GLU A 77 -7.58 -8.54 -5.46
N TYR A 78 -7.22 -9.82 -5.53
CA TYR A 78 -6.46 -10.40 -6.63
C TYR A 78 -7.17 -10.18 -7.98
N ILE A 79 -8.41 -10.61 -8.08
CA ILE A 79 -9.19 -10.50 -9.34
C ILE A 79 -9.35 -9.04 -9.78
N LEU A 80 -9.64 -8.14 -8.84
CA LEU A 80 -9.82 -6.71 -9.17
C LEU A 80 -8.50 -6.05 -9.58
N SER A 81 -7.39 -6.36 -8.95
CA SER A 81 -6.09 -5.81 -9.34
C SER A 81 -5.68 -6.28 -10.73
N GLU A 82 -5.87 -7.54 -11.06
CA GLU A 82 -5.59 -8.10 -12.40
C GLU A 82 -6.53 -7.50 -13.45
N ALA A 83 -7.81 -7.30 -13.13
CA ALA A 83 -8.77 -6.65 -14.02
C ALA A 83 -8.36 -5.19 -14.32
N MET A 84 -7.99 -4.43 -13.29
CA MET A 84 -7.52 -3.04 -13.47
C MET A 84 -6.24 -2.98 -14.30
N HIS A 85 -5.28 -3.89 -14.04
CA HIS A 85 -4.08 -4.01 -14.85
C HIS A 85 -4.41 -4.31 -16.32
N GLY A 86 -5.29 -5.28 -16.58
CA GLY A 86 -5.75 -5.63 -17.94
C GLY A 86 -6.47 -4.49 -18.65
N LEU A 87 -7.10 -3.56 -17.94
CA LEU A 87 -7.71 -2.35 -18.46
C LEU A 87 -6.70 -1.19 -18.64
N GLY A 88 -5.43 -1.39 -18.33
CA GLY A 88 -4.40 -0.35 -18.38
C GLY A 88 -4.56 0.73 -17.31
N ILE A 89 -5.28 0.44 -16.21
CA ILE A 89 -5.47 1.34 -15.08
C ILE A 89 -4.38 1.06 -14.03
N PRO A 90 -3.62 2.07 -13.56
CA PRO A 90 -2.64 1.88 -12.50
C PRO A 90 -3.25 1.23 -11.27
N THR A 91 -2.59 0.23 -10.74
CA THR A 91 -3.06 -0.53 -9.58
C THR A 91 -1.91 -1.24 -8.87
N THR A 92 -2.10 -1.54 -7.59
CA THR A 92 -1.24 -2.51 -6.90
C THR A 92 -1.46 -3.89 -7.49
N GLY A 93 -0.41 -4.53 -7.97
CA GLY A 93 -0.47 -5.90 -8.50
C GLY A 93 -0.61 -6.94 -7.39
N SER A 94 -1.11 -8.11 -7.76
CA SER A 94 -1.26 -9.27 -6.88
C SER A 94 -0.47 -10.45 -7.44
N LEU A 95 0.59 -10.86 -6.74
CA LEU A 95 1.45 -11.95 -7.21
C LEU A 95 0.87 -13.34 -6.90
N ALA A 96 0.33 -13.52 -5.69
CA ALA A 96 -0.19 -14.80 -5.23
C ALA A 96 -1.21 -14.65 -4.10
N VAL A 97 -2.15 -15.60 -4.03
CA VAL A 97 -2.99 -15.85 -2.85
C VAL A 97 -2.67 -17.25 -2.34
N ALA A 98 -2.19 -17.36 -1.11
CA ALA A 98 -1.87 -18.63 -0.47
C ALA A 98 -2.81 -18.88 0.71
N THR A 99 -3.43 -20.06 0.78
CA THR A 99 -4.19 -20.47 1.97
C THR A 99 -3.22 -20.83 3.10
N THR A 100 -3.57 -20.44 4.33
CA THR A 100 -2.68 -20.68 5.50
C THR A 100 -2.97 -22.00 6.20
N GLY A 101 -4.09 -22.64 5.90
CA GLY A 101 -4.58 -23.80 6.65
C GLY A 101 -5.25 -23.42 7.99
N GLU A 102 -5.12 -22.17 8.42
CA GLU A 102 -5.72 -21.66 9.66
C GLU A 102 -7.18 -21.22 9.44
N ARG A 103 -7.94 -21.19 10.52
CA ARG A 103 -9.29 -20.63 10.54
C ARG A 103 -9.24 -19.17 11.00
N VAL A 104 -10.00 -18.32 10.31
CA VAL A 104 -10.15 -16.91 10.65
C VAL A 104 -11.57 -16.68 11.14
N HIS A 105 -11.70 -16.21 12.39
CA HIS A 105 -12.98 -15.93 13.03
C HIS A 105 -13.44 -14.52 12.67
N ARG A 106 -14.62 -14.42 12.05
CA ARG A 106 -15.37 -13.19 11.76
C ARG A 106 -16.81 -13.45 12.22
N ASP A 107 -17.81 -12.96 11.52
CA ASP A 107 -19.21 -13.35 11.79
C ASP A 107 -19.41 -14.86 11.66
N THR A 108 -18.63 -15.49 10.80
CA THR A 108 -18.53 -16.94 10.64
C THR A 108 -17.06 -17.37 10.65
N VAL A 109 -16.82 -18.68 10.73
CA VAL A 109 -15.48 -19.26 10.64
C VAL A 109 -15.10 -19.42 9.16
N LEU A 110 -14.06 -18.73 8.74
CA LEU A 110 -13.60 -18.67 7.35
C LEU A 110 -12.22 -19.29 7.19
N GLN A 111 -11.88 -19.68 5.96
CA GLN A 111 -10.53 -20.12 5.61
C GLN A 111 -9.58 -18.92 5.56
N GLY A 112 -8.43 -19.03 6.24
CA GLY A 112 -7.38 -18.02 6.24
C GLY A 112 -6.56 -18.05 4.95
N ALA A 113 -6.12 -16.85 4.52
CA ALA A 113 -5.23 -16.70 3.37
C ALA A 113 -4.33 -15.48 3.52
N VAL A 114 -3.22 -15.51 2.80
CA VAL A 114 -2.29 -14.39 2.62
C VAL A 114 -2.27 -13.99 1.15
N LEU A 115 -2.40 -12.70 0.90
CA LEU A 115 -2.20 -12.10 -0.42
C LEU A 115 -0.81 -11.48 -0.47
N THR A 116 -0.02 -11.84 -1.48
CA THR A 116 1.22 -11.15 -1.82
C THR A 116 0.93 -10.04 -2.81
N ARG A 117 1.15 -8.81 -2.37
CA ARG A 117 1.04 -7.59 -3.18
C ARG A 117 2.39 -7.20 -3.76
N VAL A 118 2.36 -6.64 -4.95
CA VAL A 118 3.52 -6.03 -5.62
C VAL A 118 3.12 -4.65 -6.12
N ALA A 119 3.89 -3.65 -5.79
CA ALA A 119 3.60 -2.27 -6.22
C ALA A 119 4.89 -1.48 -6.46
N ALA A 120 4.81 -0.38 -7.20
CA ALA A 120 5.91 0.57 -7.33
C ALA A 120 6.37 1.09 -5.95
N SER A 121 5.44 1.32 -5.03
CA SER A 121 5.65 1.36 -3.57
C SER A 121 4.31 1.28 -2.84
N HIS A 122 4.36 1.10 -1.51
CA HIS A 122 3.20 1.16 -0.64
C HIS A 122 3.13 2.48 0.16
N ILE A 123 3.92 3.49 -0.24
CA ILE A 123 3.87 4.82 0.36
C ILE A 123 2.54 5.48 0.01
N ARG A 124 1.87 6.02 1.02
CA ARG A 124 0.58 6.70 0.90
C ARG A 124 0.72 8.18 1.20
N VAL A 125 -0.21 8.99 0.74
CA VAL A 125 -0.32 10.38 1.18
C VAL A 125 -0.41 10.43 2.72
N GLY A 126 -1.15 9.49 3.31
CA GLY A 126 -1.23 9.32 4.76
C GLY A 126 0.09 9.00 5.46
N THR A 127 1.09 8.43 4.78
CA THR A 127 2.43 8.21 5.33
C THR A 127 3.13 9.55 5.59
N VAL A 128 3.04 10.48 4.62
CA VAL A 128 3.58 11.84 4.77
C VAL A 128 2.84 12.61 5.87
N GLN A 129 1.51 12.49 5.92
CA GLN A 129 0.71 13.11 6.99
C GLN A 129 1.08 12.59 8.37
N TRP A 130 1.34 11.29 8.51
CA TRP A 130 1.76 10.71 9.77
C TRP A 130 3.11 11.27 10.22
N ALA A 131 4.09 11.35 9.31
CA ALA A 131 5.40 11.91 9.60
C ALA A 131 5.31 13.39 10.02
N ALA A 132 4.51 14.19 9.30
CA ALA A 132 4.31 15.60 9.61
C ALA A 132 3.61 15.82 10.97
N ALA A 133 2.60 15.01 11.30
CA ALA A 133 1.83 15.13 12.54
C ALA A 133 2.65 14.79 13.79
N HIS A 134 3.69 13.97 13.67
CA HIS A 134 4.59 13.64 14.77
C HIS A 134 5.75 14.64 14.93
N GLY A 135 5.71 15.78 14.21
CA GLY A 135 6.60 16.92 14.39
C GLY A 135 8.06 16.70 13.95
N ASN A 136 8.32 15.62 13.22
CA ASN A 136 9.66 15.34 12.70
C ASN A 136 9.81 15.90 11.28
N VAL A 137 10.24 17.16 11.19
CA VAL A 137 10.44 17.87 9.91
C VAL A 137 11.48 17.18 9.03
N ASP A 138 12.58 16.70 9.63
CA ASP A 138 13.64 16.06 8.86
C ASP A 138 13.22 14.71 8.30
N ALA A 139 12.48 13.89 9.06
CA ALA A 139 11.93 12.65 8.57
C ALA A 139 10.87 12.89 7.49
N THR A 140 10.05 13.94 7.63
CA THR A 140 9.07 14.32 6.61
C THR A 140 9.78 14.71 5.32
N ARG A 141 10.81 15.54 5.40
CA ARG A 141 11.62 15.95 4.24
C ARG A 141 12.27 14.74 3.58
N ALA A 142 12.95 13.88 4.35
CA ALA A 142 13.59 12.67 3.83
C ALA A 142 12.59 11.74 3.12
N LEU A 143 11.35 11.61 3.65
CA LEU A 143 10.30 10.84 3.01
C LEU A 143 9.82 11.46 1.69
N MET A 144 9.72 12.79 1.64
CA MET A 144 9.36 13.51 0.41
C MET A 144 10.46 13.40 -0.64
N ASP A 145 11.72 13.56 -0.26
CA ASP A 145 12.87 13.39 -1.16
C ASP A 145 12.93 11.96 -1.70
N TYR A 146 12.79 10.96 -0.84
CA TYR A 146 12.69 9.56 -1.26
C TYR A 146 11.52 9.31 -2.23
N THR A 147 10.35 9.90 -1.96
CA THR A 147 9.18 9.78 -2.83
C THR A 147 9.43 10.41 -4.20
N ARG A 148 10.07 11.58 -4.24
CA ARG A 148 10.44 12.29 -5.45
C ARG A 148 11.43 11.47 -6.27
N GLU A 149 12.53 11.05 -5.69
CA GLU A 149 13.56 10.27 -6.35
C GLU A 149 13.02 8.95 -6.93
N ARG A 150 12.13 8.30 -6.18
CA ARG A 150 11.60 6.99 -6.58
C ARG A 150 10.50 7.06 -7.63
N HIS A 151 9.59 8.02 -7.54
CA HIS A 151 8.36 8.05 -8.34
C HIS A 151 8.26 9.20 -9.31
N TYR A 152 9.08 10.23 -9.12
CA TYR A 152 9.05 11.49 -9.86
C TYR A 152 10.48 11.99 -10.21
N PRO A 153 11.34 11.13 -10.77
CA PRO A 153 12.76 11.47 -10.99
C PRO A 153 12.96 12.61 -12.00
N ALA A 154 11.91 13.00 -12.73
CA ALA A 154 11.96 14.15 -13.62
C ALA A 154 11.79 15.51 -12.89
N LEU A 155 11.37 15.48 -11.62
CA LEU A 155 11.30 16.70 -10.80
C LEU A 155 12.69 17.01 -10.26
N ASP A 156 13.11 18.24 -10.46
CA ASP A 156 14.40 18.73 -9.97
C ASP A 156 14.42 18.93 -8.44
N ASP A 157 15.59 19.22 -7.89
CA ASP A 157 15.81 19.49 -6.47
C ASP A 157 15.80 21.00 -6.20
N SER A 158 14.85 21.71 -6.78
CA SER A 158 14.67 23.15 -6.58
C SER A 158 14.02 23.47 -5.23
N PRO A 159 14.06 24.71 -4.76
CA PRO A 159 13.35 25.14 -3.55
C PRO A 159 11.83 24.86 -3.59
N ASP A 160 11.25 24.80 -4.80
CA ASP A 160 9.83 24.53 -5.02
C ASP A 160 9.52 23.05 -5.25
N SER A 161 10.50 22.15 -5.09
CA SER A 161 10.38 20.71 -5.36
C SER A 161 9.24 20.04 -4.56
N SER A 162 8.98 20.50 -3.35
CA SER A 162 7.88 19.99 -2.51
C SER A 162 6.50 20.33 -3.09
N LEU A 163 6.33 21.53 -3.63
CA LEU A 163 5.09 21.94 -4.29
C LEU A 163 4.93 21.18 -5.61
N ALA A 164 5.99 21.08 -6.40
CA ALA A 164 5.99 20.32 -7.64
C ALA A 164 5.66 18.83 -7.40
N LEU A 165 6.19 18.23 -6.35
CA LEU A 165 5.84 16.87 -5.94
C LEU A 165 4.36 16.74 -5.57
N PHE A 166 3.83 17.68 -4.80
CA PHE A 166 2.40 17.70 -4.44
C PHE A 166 1.51 17.78 -5.68
N GLU A 167 1.80 18.68 -6.61
CA GLU A 167 1.06 18.85 -7.86
C GLU A 167 1.13 17.59 -8.74
N ALA A 168 2.29 16.95 -8.82
CA ALA A 168 2.47 15.71 -9.57
C ALA A 168 1.67 14.54 -8.97
N ILE A 169 1.66 14.39 -7.64
CA ILE A 169 0.82 13.40 -6.95
C ILE A 169 -0.66 13.67 -7.20
N LEU A 170 -1.09 14.92 -7.06
CA LEU A 170 -2.47 15.35 -7.31
C LEU A 170 -2.92 15.02 -8.74
N ALA A 171 -2.08 15.32 -9.72
CA ALA A 171 -2.37 15.03 -11.13
C ALA A 171 -2.53 13.52 -11.39
N ARG A 172 -1.68 12.67 -10.78
CA ARG A 172 -1.82 11.20 -10.87
C ARG A 172 -3.12 10.71 -10.25
N GLN A 173 -3.46 11.19 -9.05
CA GLN A 173 -4.71 10.82 -8.37
C GLN A 173 -5.94 11.26 -9.18
N ALA A 174 -5.95 12.46 -9.73
CA ALA A 174 -7.05 12.94 -10.58
C ALA A 174 -7.20 12.08 -11.84
N SER A 175 -6.09 11.75 -12.50
CA SER A 175 -6.08 10.86 -13.67
C SER A 175 -6.61 9.45 -13.32
N LEU A 176 -6.18 8.89 -12.20
CA LEU A 176 -6.64 7.58 -11.73
C LEU A 176 -8.15 7.55 -11.49
N MET A 177 -8.69 8.55 -10.77
CA MET A 177 -10.12 8.64 -10.51
C MET A 177 -10.94 8.80 -11.81
N ALA A 178 -10.46 9.58 -12.76
CA ALA A 178 -11.11 9.72 -14.07
C ALA A 178 -11.16 8.38 -14.81
N ARG A 179 -10.08 7.61 -14.81
CA ARG A 179 -10.02 6.27 -15.43
C ARG A 179 -10.96 5.28 -14.74
N TRP A 180 -11.05 5.30 -13.40
CA TRP A 180 -12.01 4.48 -12.67
C TRP A 180 -13.45 4.76 -13.08
N GLN A 181 -13.83 6.03 -13.19
CA GLN A 181 -15.19 6.41 -13.59
C GLN A 181 -15.51 5.98 -15.03
N LEU A 182 -14.53 6.04 -15.94
CA LEU A 182 -14.71 5.59 -17.33
C LEU A 182 -15.04 4.10 -17.45
N VAL A 183 -14.61 3.28 -16.49
CA VAL A 183 -14.93 1.83 -16.44
C VAL A 183 -16.06 1.52 -15.45
N GLY A 184 -16.72 2.54 -14.88
CA GLY A 184 -17.81 2.38 -13.93
C GLY A 184 -17.38 1.96 -12.52
N PHE A 185 -16.09 2.11 -12.17
CA PHE A 185 -15.60 1.78 -10.84
C PHE A 185 -15.66 3.01 -9.92
N ILE A 186 -16.26 2.85 -8.76
CA ILE A 186 -16.32 3.87 -7.70
C ILE A 186 -15.69 3.29 -6.44
N HIS A 187 -14.54 3.82 -6.03
CA HIS A 187 -13.84 3.38 -4.82
C HIS A 187 -14.63 3.70 -3.53
N GLY A 188 -15.18 4.90 -3.44
CA GLY A 188 -16.07 5.33 -2.34
C GLY A 188 -15.37 5.75 -1.04
N VAL A 189 -14.08 5.44 -0.83
CA VAL A 189 -13.34 5.77 0.40
C VAL A 189 -11.93 6.27 0.04
N MET A 190 -11.84 7.54 -0.37
CA MET A 190 -10.59 8.17 -0.84
C MET A 190 -9.93 9.03 0.25
N ASN A 191 -9.85 8.50 1.47
CA ASN A 191 -9.04 9.11 2.52
C ASN A 191 -7.55 8.96 2.17
N THR A 192 -6.70 9.79 2.75
CA THR A 192 -5.26 9.81 2.49
C THR A 192 -4.53 8.52 2.85
N ASP A 193 -5.09 7.73 3.76
CA ASP A 193 -4.66 6.37 4.06
C ASP A 193 -4.96 5.35 2.94
N ASN A 194 -5.77 5.72 1.96
CA ASN A 194 -6.11 4.91 0.78
C ASN A 194 -5.57 5.49 -0.53
N CYS A 195 -4.77 6.54 -0.49
CA CYS A 195 -4.17 7.18 -1.66
C CYS A 195 -2.67 6.87 -1.71
N SER A 196 -2.23 6.09 -2.71
CA SER A 196 -0.82 5.89 -2.99
C SER A 196 -0.20 7.17 -3.57
N VAL A 197 1.07 7.46 -3.23
CA VAL A 197 1.80 8.58 -3.84
C VAL A 197 2.21 8.31 -5.30
N SER A 198 2.19 7.06 -5.72
CA SER A 198 2.53 6.66 -7.09
C SER A 198 1.36 6.70 -8.09
N GLY A 199 0.16 6.93 -7.60
CA GLY A 199 -1.05 6.94 -8.42
C GLY A 199 -1.83 5.64 -8.34
#